data_c8ad8271f74ccf64ebdf7d24cd90778f
#
_entry.id   c8ad8271f74ccf64ebdf7d24cd90778f
#
_cell.length_a   1.000
_cell.length_b   1.000
_cell.length_c   1.000
_cell.angle_alpha   90.00
_cell.angle_beta   90.00
_cell.angle_gamma   90.00
#
_symmetry.space_group_name_H-M   'P 1'
#
loop_
_entity.id
_entity.type
_entity.pdbx_description
1 polymer ?
#
loop_
_entity_poly.entity_id
_entity_poly.type
_entity_poly.pdbx_seq_one_letter_code
_entity_poly.pdbx_strand_id
1 'polypeptide(L)'
;MKRALFVHAHPDDETINNGATMAQLVEDGVAVTLVTCTRGEEGEVLVSDLAHLASHAEDGLGAHREIELAEAMKALGVKDHRFLAKPGEYRDSGMVGSPQNDNPNCFWRIDVETGARKLAAIIDEIRPQVMVTY
;
A
#
# COMPACT_ATOMS: atom_id res chain seq x y z
N MET A 1 -12.68 12.68 -18.23
CA MET A 1 -11.30 12.39 -17.76
C MET A 1 -11.18 10.88 -17.54
N LYS A 2 -10.13 10.27 -18.08
CA LYS A 2 -9.85 8.85 -17.83
C LYS A 2 -9.24 8.69 -16.42
N ARG A 3 -9.60 7.63 -15.72
CA ARG A 3 -9.18 7.35 -14.35
C ARG A 3 -8.81 5.87 -14.20
N ALA A 4 -7.70 5.62 -13.54
CA ALA A 4 -7.23 4.27 -13.20
C ALA A 4 -6.96 4.19 -11.69
N LEU A 5 -7.33 3.07 -11.08
CA LEU A 5 -7.10 2.77 -9.67
C LEU A 5 -6.18 1.56 -9.57
N PHE A 6 -5.12 1.70 -8.81
CA PHE A 6 -4.21 0.61 -8.46
C PHE A 6 -4.39 0.27 -6.98
N VAL A 7 -4.51 -1.01 -6.66
CA VAL A 7 -4.70 -1.47 -5.28
C VAL A 7 -3.67 -2.55 -4.98
N HIS A 8 -2.80 -2.30 -4.03
CA HIS A 8 -1.69 -3.18 -3.65
C HIS A 8 -1.60 -3.37 -2.14
N ALA A 9 -1.01 -4.49 -1.71
CA ALA A 9 -0.89 -4.82 -0.30
C ALA A 9 0.15 -3.98 0.44
N HIS A 10 1.31 -3.73 -0.17
CA HIS A 10 2.47 -3.10 0.49
C HIS A 10 3.04 -1.95 -0.32
N PRO A 11 3.69 -0.98 0.34
CA PRO A 11 4.54 -0.01 -0.35
C PRO A 11 5.67 -0.73 -1.08
N ASP A 12 5.86 -0.48 -2.35
CA ASP A 12 6.77 -1.02 -3.36
C ASP A 12 6.10 -1.90 -4.42
N ASP A 13 5.05 -2.63 -4.10
CA ASP A 13 4.33 -3.51 -5.04
C ASP A 13 3.92 -2.76 -6.32
N GLU A 14 3.43 -1.54 -6.17
CA GLU A 14 3.00 -0.69 -7.29
C GLU A 14 4.17 -0.35 -8.21
N THR A 15 5.32 -0.01 -7.64
CA THR A 15 6.50 0.39 -8.40
C THR A 15 7.14 -0.81 -9.10
N ILE A 16 7.29 -1.92 -8.38
CA ILE A 16 7.88 -3.15 -8.91
C ILE A 16 7.03 -3.74 -10.03
N ASN A 17 5.72 -3.82 -9.83
CA ASN A 17 4.83 -4.52 -10.77
C ASN A 17 4.27 -3.59 -11.86
N ASN A 18 4.01 -2.33 -11.54
CA ASN A 18 3.23 -1.42 -12.40
C ASN A 18 3.85 -0.04 -12.57
N GLY A 19 5.04 0.25 -12.05
CA GLY A 19 5.63 1.59 -12.05
C GLY A 19 5.69 2.21 -13.44
N ALA A 20 6.18 1.48 -14.43
CA ALA A 20 6.24 1.95 -15.81
C ALA A 20 4.84 2.22 -16.39
N THR A 21 3.87 1.36 -16.11
CA THR A 21 2.47 1.53 -16.54
C THR A 21 1.83 2.76 -15.90
N MET A 22 2.04 2.97 -14.60
CA MET A 22 1.52 4.13 -13.89
C MET A 22 2.11 5.43 -14.45
N ALA A 23 3.43 5.48 -14.67
CA ALA A 23 4.10 6.63 -15.26
C ALA A 23 3.57 6.94 -16.66
N GLN A 24 3.42 5.91 -17.51
CA GLN A 24 2.86 6.08 -18.85
C GLN A 24 1.42 6.60 -18.82
N LEU A 25 0.58 6.06 -17.95
CA LEU A 25 -0.80 6.53 -17.81
C LEU A 25 -0.88 8.00 -17.36
N VAL A 26 0.00 8.40 -16.43
CA VAL A 26 0.09 9.80 -16.01
C VAL A 26 0.51 10.70 -17.17
N GLU A 27 1.51 10.29 -17.96
CA GLU A 27 1.94 11.04 -19.15
C GLU A 27 0.84 11.16 -20.21
N ASP A 28 0.03 10.11 -20.36
CA ASP A 28 -1.14 10.08 -21.23
C ASP A 28 -2.34 10.89 -20.69
N GLY A 29 -2.19 11.58 -19.57
CA GLY A 29 -3.22 12.42 -18.97
C GLY A 29 -4.32 11.64 -18.24
N VAL A 30 -4.08 10.40 -17.88
CA VAL A 30 -4.99 9.60 -17.03
C VAL A 30 -4.80 10.00 -15.57
N ALA A 31 -5.89 10.25 -14.85
CA ALA A 31 -5.82 10.41 -13.41
C ALA A 31 -5.58 9.05 -12.75
N VAL A 32 -4.38 8.86 -12.21
CA VAL A 32 -3.97 7.64 -11.53
C VAL A 32 -4.12 7.82 -10.03
N THR A 33 -4.82 6.88 -9.38
CA THR A 33 -4.91 6.77 -7.92
C THR A 33 -4.29 5.46 -7.47
N LEU A 34 -3.49 5.49 -6.41
CA LEU A 34 -2.97 4.32 -5.72
C LEU A 34 -3.65 4.17 -4.36
N VAL A 35 -4.06 2.95 -4.03
CA VAL A 35 -4.44 2.54 -2.68
C VAL A 35 -3.50 1.43 -2.23
N THR A 36 -2.85 1.64 -1.08
CA THR A 36 -1.99 0.64 -0.45
C THR A 36 -2.65 0.14 0.83
N CYS A 37 -2.80 -1.16 0.98
CA CYS A 37 -3.61 -1.72 2.07
C CYS A 37 -2.94 -1.64 3.43
N THR A 38 -1.63 -1.89 3.49
CA THR A 38 -0.82 -1.85 4.72
C THR A 38 0.42 -0.99 4.50
N ARG A 39 1.21 -0.79 5.53
CA ARG A 39 2.48 -0.08 5.44
C ARG A 39 3.69 -1.01 5.33
N GLY A 40 3.45 -2.31 5.19
CA GLY A 40 4.51 -3.32 5.08
C GLY A 40 5.34 -3.44 6.35
N GLU A 41 4.72 -3.32 7.52
CA GLU A 41 5.37 -3.25 8.84
C GLU A 41 6.15 -4.52 9.19
N GLU A 42 5.76 -5.65 8.63
CA GLU A 42 6.40 -6.95 8.86
C GLU A 42 7.46 -7.30 7.79
N GLY A 43 7.78 -6.35 6.92
CA GLY A 43 8.81 -6.54 5.91
C GLY A 43 10.17 -6.83 6.50
N GLU A 44 10.97 -7.63 5.79
CA GLU A 44 12.35 -7.90 6.18
C GLU A 44 13.24 -6.68 5.92
N VAL A 45 14.03 -6.28 6.92
CA VAL A 45 14.97 -5.16 6.80
C VAL A 45 16.36 -5.71 6.52
N LEU A 46 16.78 -5.63 5.26
CA LEU A 46 18.08 -6.15 4.80
C LEU A 46 19.23 -5.13 4.92
N VAL A 47 18.90 -3.85 5.03
CA VAL A 47 19.90 -2.77 5.17
C VAL A 47 20.29 -2.64 6.63
N SER A 48 21.56 -2.86 6.94
CA SER A 48 22.07 -2.88 8.34
C SER A 48 21.78 -1.58 9.10
N ASP A 49 21.92 -0.44 8.45
CA ASP A 49 21.68 0.87 9.07
C ASP A 49 20.20 1.12 9.43
N LEU A 50 19.30 0.36 8.83
CA LEU A 50 17.85 0.42 9.07
C LEU A 50 17.34 -0.73 9.93
N ALA A 51 18.21 -1.63 10.39
CA ALA A 51 17.81 -2.83 11.15
C ALA A 51 16.98 -2.51 12.41
N HIS A 52 17.21 -1.34 13.02
CA HIS A 52 16.45 -0.86 14.17
C HIS A 52 14.96 -0.61 13.87
N LEU A 53 14.58 -0.42 12.59
CA LEU A 53 13.20 -0.18 12.18
C LEU A 53 12.33 -1.45 12.14
N ALA A 54 12.93 -2.63 12.21
CA ALA A 54 12.23 -3.91 12.13
C ALA A 54 11.15 -4.02 13.22
N SER A 55 10.10 -4.79 12.93
CA SER A 55 8.94 -4.96 13.82
C SER A 55 9.29 -5.52 15.20
N HIS A 56 10.33 -6.35 15.27
CA HIS A 56 10.85 -6.92 16.54
C HIS A 56 11.83 -5.97 17.30
N ALA A 57 12.13 -4.80 16.75
CA ALA A 57 12.99 -3.78 17.35
C ALA A 57 12.16 -2.52 17.68
N GLU A 58 12.33 -1.43 16.96
CA GLU A 58 11.60 -0.17 17.22
C GLU A 58 10.26 -0.08 16.50
N ASP A 59 9.95 -1.04 15.62
CA ASP A 59 8.71 -1.08 14.84
C ASP A 59 8.44 0.21 14.03
N GLY A 60 9.49 0.76 13.47
CA GLY A 60 9.46 2.02 12.72
C GLY A 60 9.35 1.87 11.20
N LEU A 61 9.37 0.62 10.69
CA LEU A 61 9.44 0.36 9.25
C LEU A 61 8.23 0.92 8.50
N GLY A 62 7.03 0.81 9.06
CA GLY A 62 5.82 1.33 8.41
C GLY A 62 5.88 2.83 8.14
N ALA A 63 6.31 3.63 9.12
CA ALA A 63 6.49 5.07 8.98
C ALA A 63 7.59 5.42 7.96
N HIS A 64 8.68 4.67 7.95
CA HIS A 64 9.76 4.84 6.98
C HIS A 64 9.27 4.57 5.56
N ARG A 65 8.52 3.50 5.36
CA ARG A 65 7.97 3.12 4.05
C ARG A 65 6.90 4.08 3.53
N GLU A 66 6.18 4.77 4.41
CA GLU A 66 5.29 5.88 3.98
C GLU A 66 6.08 6.99 3.27
N ILE A 67 7.26 7.32 3.78
CA ILE A 67 8.14 8.34 3.18
C ILE A 67 8.68 7.84 1.83
N GLU A 68 9.14 6.61 1.77
CA GLU A 68 9.63 5.99 0.52
C GLU A 68 8.53 5.97 -0.55
N LEU A 69 7.31 5.57 -0.16
CA LEU A 69 6.16 5.54 -1.08
C LEU A 69 5.82 6.94 -1.60
N ALA A 70 5.85 7.96 -0.74
CA ALA A 70 5.58 9.33 -1.16
C ALA A 70 6.60 9.81 -2.22
N GLU A 71 7.89 9.49 -2.04
CA GLU A 71 8.91 9.82 -3.03
C GLU A 71 8.76 9.01 -4.33
N ALA A 72 8.39 7.74 -4.24
CA ALA A 72 8.09 6.93 -5.40
C ALA A 72 6.90 7.49 -6.20
N MET A 73 5.81 7.88 -5.54
CA MET A 73 4.65 8.49 -6.20
C MET A 73 5.00 9.81 -6.87
N LYS A 74 5.83 10.62 -6.24
CA LYS A 74 6.35 11.86 -6.83
C LYS A 74 7.18 11.58 -8.09
N ALA A 75 8.04 10.56 -8.05
CA ALA A 75 8.84 10.16 -9.21
C ALA A 75 7.99 9.66 -10.38
N LEU A 76 6.91 8.92 -10.10
CA LEU A 76 5.95 8.40 -11.09
C LEU A 76 4.94 9.46 -11.56
N GLY A 77 4.88 10.63 -10.93
CA GLY A 77 3.91 11.68 -11.22
C GLY A 77 2.50 11.40 -10.69
N VAL A 78 2.33 10.40 -9.81
CA VAL A 78 1.06 10.05 -9.20
C VAL A 78 0.76 11.01 -8.05
N LYS A 79 -0.35 11.73 -8.15
CA LYS A 79 -0.71 12.79 -7.19
C LYS A 79 -1.68 12.33 -6.10
N ASP A 80 -2.42 11.27 -6.36
CA ASP A 80 -3.40 10.72 -5.41
C ASP A 80 -2.95 9.32 -4.99
N HIS A 81 -2.39 9.23 -3.79
CA HIS A 81 -2.11 7.95 -3.16
C HIS A 81 -2.64 7.94 -1.73
N ARG A 82 -3.22 6.82 -1.34
CA ARG A 82 -3.93 6.65 -0.06
C ARG A 82 -3.59 5.31 0.55
N PHE A 83 -3.60 5.26 1.88
CA PHE A 83 -3.68 3.98 2.59
C PHE A 83 -5.14 3.61 2.84
N LEU A 84 -5.47 2.32 2.77
CA LEU A 84 -6.83 1.82 2.96
C LEU A 84 -7.35 2.10 4.37
N ALA A 85 -6.44 2.15 5.36
CA ALA A 85 -6.74 2.39 6.76
C ALA A 85 -5.69 3.29 7.43
N LYS A 86 -5.99 3.74 8.64
CA LYS A 86 -5.08 4.52 9.47
C LYS A 86 -3.88 3.66 9.91
N PRO A 87 -2.75 4.29 10.31
CA PRO A 87 -1.63 3.55 10.89
C PRO A 87 -2.07 2.63 12.02
N GLY A 88 -1.66 1.36 11.97
CA GLY A 88 -1.97 0.35 12.97
C GLY A 88 -3.38 -0.26 12.91
N GLU A 89 -4.29 0.30 12.13
CA GLU A 89 -5.64 -0.27 11.96
C GLU A 89 -5.61 -1.53 11.08
N TYR A 90 -4.89 -1.48 9.97
CA TYR A 90 -4.60 -2.64 9.11
C TYR A 90 -3.08 -2.81 9.04
N ARG A 91 -2.57 -3.60 9.96
CA ARG A 91 -1.16 -3.92 10.02
C ARG A 91 -0.81 -5.01 9.00
N ASP A 92 0.38 -4.94 8.43
CA ASP A 92 0.90 -5.97 7.55
C ASP A 92 0.83 -7.36 8.17
N SER A 93 0.65 -8.36 7.33
CA SER A 93 0.66 -9.77 7.71
C SER A 93 2.07 -10.34 7.57
N GLY A 94 2.43 -11.22 8.48
CA GLY A 94 3.62 -12.06 8.31
C GLY A 94 3.37 -13.22 7.34
N MET A 95 4.39 -14.02 7.12
CA MET A 95 4.28 -15.27 6.37
C MET A 95 3.25 -16.21 7.00
N VAL A 96 2.65 -17.07 6.18
CA VAL A 96 1.68 -18.07 6.67
C VAL A 96 2.25 -18.85 7.86
N GLY A 97 1.51 -18.87 8.96
CA GLY A 97 1.89 -19.56 10.18
C GLY A 97 2.88 -18.81 11.08
N SER A 98 3.27 -17.60 10.73
CA SER A 98 4.17 -16.79 11.56
C SER A 98 3.43 -16.12 12.74
N PRO A 99 4.14 -15.86 13.86
CA PRO A 99 3.54 -15.22 15.04
C PRO A 99 2.97 -13.83 14.78
N GLN A 100 3.45 -13.11 13.78
CA GLN A 100 2.93 -11.79 13.40
C GLN A 100 1.44 -11.85 13.07
N ASN A 101 0.97 -12.98 12.56
CA ASN A 101 -0.44 -13.20 12.21
C ASN A 101 -1.37 -13.40 13.43
N ASP A 102 -0.81 -13.46 14.64
CA ASP A 102 -1.60 -13.47 15.88
C ASP A 102 -2.06 -12.07 16.30
N ASN A 103 -1.49 -11.02 15.71
CA ASN A 103 -1.94 -9.64 15.94
C ASN A 103 -3.38 -9.46 15.42
N PRO A 104 -4.33 -9.01 16.25
CA PRO A 104 -5.72 -8.86 15.85
C PRO A 104 -5.93 -7.82 14.73
N ASN A 105 -5.01 -6.88 14.56
CA ASN A 105 -5.06 -5.86 13.51
C ASN A 105 -4.31 -6.27 12.24
N CYS A 106 -3.74 -7.47 12.23
CA CYS A 106 -3.07 -8.02 11.05
C CYS A 106 -4.07 -8.12 9.87
N PHE A 107 -3.63 -7.69 8.69
CA PHE A 107 -4.49 -7.64 7.48
C PHE A 107 -5.12 -9.00 7.15
N TRP A 108 -4.42 -10.09 7.43
CA TRP A 108 -4.95 -11.45 7.31
C TRP A 108 -6.22 -11.71 8.14
N ARG A 109 -6.38 -11.01 9.27
CA ARG A 109 -7.46 -11.23 10.24
C ARG A 109 -8.60 -10.22 10.16
N ILE A 110 -8.47 -9.18 9.35
CA ILE A 110 -9.51 -8.16 9.25
C ILE A 110 -10.83 -8.77 8.76
N ASP A 111 -11.93 -8.17 9.16
CA ASP A 111 -13.22 -8.48 8.56
C ASP A 111 -13.24 -8.04 7.10
N VAL A 112 -13.37 -9.02 6.20
CA VAL A 112 -13.30 -8.80 4.75
C VAL A 112 -14.36 -7.80 4.29
N GLU A 113 -15.57 -7.88 4.84
CA GLU A 113 -16.65 -6.97 4.47
C GLU A 113 -16.35 -5.52 4.85
N THR A 114 -15.80 -5.31 6.05
CA THR A 114 -15.37 -3.98 6.50
C THR A 114 -14.25 -3.41 5.62
N GLY A 115 -13.25 -4.22 5.28
CA GLY A 115 -12.18 -3.84 4.36
C GLY A 115 -12.71 -3.51 2.96
N ALA A 116 -13.58 -4.37 2.44
CA ALA A 116 -14.20 -4.18 1.13
C ALA A 116 -15.05 -2.90 1.07
N ARG A 117 -15.80 -2.57 2.13
CA ARG A 117 -16.57 -1.31 2.20
C ARG A 117 -15.68 -0.07 2.15
N LYS A 118 -14.52 -0.10 2.80
CA LYS A 118 -13.55 1.01 2.71
C LYS A 118 -13.06 1.21 1.27
N LEU A 119 -12.71 0.12 0.59
CA LEU A 119 -12.28 0.19 -0.81
C LEU A 119 -13.42 0.61 -1.73
N ALA A 120 -14.63 0.09 -1.52
CA ALA A 120 -15.81 0.45 -2.30
C ALA A 120 -16.10 1.96 -2.22
N ALA A 121 -15.98 2.56 -1.04
CA ALA A 121 -16.15 4.01 -0.88
C ALA A 121 -15.14 4.81 -1.72
N ILE A 122 -13.89 4.36 -1.80
CA ILE A 122 -12.86 4.97 -2.65
C ILE A 122 -13.22 4.79 -4.13
N ILE A 123 -13.67 3.61 -4.54
CA ILE A 123 -14.10 3.33 -5.91
C ILE A 123 -15.28 4.23 -6.31
N ASP A 124 -16.26 4.39 -5.43
CA ASP A 124 -17.43 5.24 -5.67
C ASP A 124 -17.06 6.72 -5.81
N GLU A 125 -16.08 7.17 -5.04
CA GLU A 125 -15.55 8.54 -5.12
C GLU A 125 -14.80 8.76 -6.44
N ILE A 126 -13.85 7.87 -6.76
CA ILE A 126 -12.94 8.03 -7.90
C ILE A 126 -13.63 7.68 -9.22
N ARG A 127 -14.50 6.68 -9.22
CA ARG A 127 -15.16 6.11 -10.41
C ARG A 127 -14.16 5.76 -11.52
N PRO A 128 -13.19 4.88 -11.24
CA PRO A 128 -12.20 4.47 -12.23
C PRO A 128 -12.84 3.67 -13.35
N GLN A 129 -12.32 3.77 -14.58
CA GLN A 129 -12.70 2.90 -15.68
C GLN A 129 -11.92 1.59 -15.67
N VAL A 130 -10.75 1.60 -15.02
CA VAL A 130 -9.89 0.42 -14.87
C VAL A 130 -9.39 0.36 -13.45
N MET A 131 -9.41 -0.84 -12.89
CA MET A 131 -8.79 -1.16 -11.61
C MET A 131 -7.77 -2.28 -11.81
N VAL A 132 -6.59 -2.09 -11.23
CA VAL A 132 -5.47 -3.04 -11.29
C VAL A 132 -5.14 -3.51 -9.88
N THR A 133 -5.06 -4.80 -9.71
CA THR A 133 -4.68 -5.47 -8.45
C THR A 133 -4.10 -6.85 -8.77
N TYR A 134 -3.67 -7.59 -7.76
CA TYR A 134 -3.18 -8.97 -7.89
C TYR A 134 -3.85 -9.92 -6.92
#